data_943a8b57f5bce6383b6d712bb5892068
#
_entry.id   943a8b57f5bce6383b6d712bb5892068
#
_cell.length_a   1.000
_cell.length_b   1.000
_cell.length_c   1.000
_cell.angle_alpha   90.00
_cell.angle_beta   90.00
_cell.angle_gamma   90.00
#
_symmetry.space_group_name_H-M   'P 1'
#
loop_
_entity.id
_entity.type
_entity.pdbx_description
1 polymer ?
#
loop_
_entity_poly.entity_id
_entity_poly.type
_entity_poly.pdbx_seq_one_letter_code
_entity_poly.pdbx_strand_id
1 'polypeptide(L)'
;MRIFALVLATLAALCSVASAAEHAATKQVVFVCEHGNVKSLMAASYFNQLAAQRGLPFHAVSRGSAPDSTTVPKPIVAGLHADGVDVSDFHPSKVAAADVVDAARVVTIGTELPANAAAEETHVERWDDVPPASTSYDAARSSLKAHVAELLDRLTAE
;
A
#
# COMPACT_ATOMS: atom_id res chain seq x y z
N MET A 1 68.02 -43.89 -4.41
CA MET A 1 67.80 -42.75 -3.53
C MET A 1 66.47 -42.12 -3.99
N ARG A 2 65.41 -42.38 -3.17
CA ARG A 2 64.00 -42.04 -3.56
C ARG A 2 63.62 -40.75 -2.84
N ILE A 3 63.31 -39.73 -3.61
CA ILE A 3 62.84 -38.45 -3.08
C ILE A 3 61.29 -38.42 -3.24
N PHE A 4 60.63 -38.48 -2.08
CA PHE A 4 59.17 -38.33 -2.00
C PHE A 4 58.85 -36.85 -2.01
N ALA A 5 58.09 -36.42 -3.07
CA ALA A 5 57.51 -35.10 -3.10
C ALA A 5 56.12 -35.11 -2.46
N LEU A 6 56.00 -34.41 -1.32
CA LEU A 6 54.74 -34.23 -0.61
C LEU A 6 53.94 -33.10 -1.25
N VAL A 7 52.85 -33.43 -1.95
CA VAL A 7 51.91 -32.40 -2.48
C VAL A 7 50.90 -32.10 -1.36
N LEU A 8 51.00 -30.91 -0.82
CA LEU A 8 50.06 -30.37 0.17
C LEU A 8 48.86 -29.72 -0.56
N ALA A 9 47.72 -30.44 -0.61
CA ALA A 9 46.49 -29.91 -1.17
C ALA A 9 45.78 -29.07 -0.11
N THR A 10 45.83 -27.76 -0.25
CA THR A 10 45.07 -26.81 0.58
C THR A 10 43.65 -26.72 0.02
N LEU A 11 42.70 -27.35 0.73
CA LEU A 11 41.27 -27.26 0.44
C LEU A 11 40.74 -25.92 1.00
N ALA A 12 40.58 -24.94 0.11
CA ALA A 12 39.94 -23.68 0.45
C ALA A 12 38.41 -23.90 0.55
N ALA A 13 37.89 -23.98 1.77
CA ALA A 13 36.47 -23.98 2.03
C ALA A 13 35.89 -22.59 1.75
N LEU A 14 35.23 -22.42 0.60
CA LEU A 14 34.40 -21.26 0.36
C LEU A 14 33.14 -21.36 1.22
N CYS A 15 33.12 -20.66 2.37
CA CYS A 15 31.89 -20.40 3.10
C CYS A 15 31.04 -19.41 2.26
N SER A 16 30.11 -19.97 1.50
CA SER A 16 28.99 -19.18 0.94
C SER A 16 28.10 -18.74 2.08
N VAL A 17 28.27 -17.51 2.55
CA VAL A 17 27.28 -16.83 3.38
C VAL A 17 26.07 -16.53 2.49
N ALA A 18 25.11 -17.45 2.46
CA ALA A 18 23.80 -17.16 1.96
C ALA A 18 23.20 -16.08 2.86
N SER A 19 23.25 -14.83 2.42
CA SER A 19 22.48 -13.73 3.01
C SER A 19 21.02 -14.06 2.82
N ALA A 20 20.38 -14.66 3.83
CA ALA A 20 18.94 -14.70 3.93
C ALA A 20 18.50 -13.25 4.12
N ALA A 21 18.16 -12.58 3.02
CA ALA A 21 17.39 -11.36 3.09
C ALA A 21 16.05 -11.77 3.72
N GLU A 22 15.90 -11.52 5.02
CA GLU A 22 14.63 -11.61 5.71
C GLU A 22 13.66 -10.72 4.95
N HIS A 23 12.76 -11.33 4.18
CA HIS A 23 11.64 -10.63 3.59
C HIS A 23 10.78 -10.18 4.75
N ALA A 24 10.93 -8.92 5.15
CA ALA A 24 10.03 -8.30 6.11
C ALA A 24 8.61 -8.50 5.59
N ALA A 25 7.75 -9.07 6.42
CA ALA A 25 6.36 -9.29 6.06
C ALA A 25 5.73 -7.95 5.61
N THR A 26 5.10 -7.94 4.45
CA THR A 26 4.48 -6.73 3.90
C THR A 26 3.32 -6.32 4.80
N LYS A 27 3.38 -5.10 5.34
CA LYS A 27 2.34 -4.51 6.20
C LYS A 27 1.24 -3.90 5.34
N GLN A 28 -0.03 -4.21 5.64
CA GLN A 28 -1.17 -3.70 4.90
C GLN A 28 -1.66 -2.36 5.46
N VAL A 29 -2.00 -1.43 4.55
CA VAL A 29 -2.76 -0.21 4.84
C VAL A 29 -4.09 -0.26 4.09
N VAL A 30 -5.19 0.08 4.76
CA VAL A 30 -6.52 0.03 4.17
C VAL A 30 -7.08 1.44 4.02
N PHE A 31 -7.32 1.86 2.79
CA PHE A 31 -8.01 3.12 2.51
C PHE A 31 -9.50 2.87 2.27
N VAL A 32 -10.35 3.60 2.95
CA VAL A 32 -11.82 3.46 2.88
C VAL A 32 -12.45 4.79 2.49
N CYS A 33 -13.24 4.81 1.44
CA CYS A 33 -14.18 5.89 1.15
C CYS A 33 -15.59 5.31 0.95
N GLU A 34 -16.59 6.12 0.68
CA GLU A 34 -17.97 5.62 0.58
C GLU A 34 -18.11 4.51 -0.48
N HIS A 35 -17.71 4.77 -1.72
CA HIS A 35 -17.90 3.84 -2.84
C HIS A 35 -16.71 2.90 -3.10
N GLY A 36 -15.53 3.19 -2.57
CA GLY A 36 -14.34 2.34 -2.76
C GLY A 36 -13.67 2.43 -4.14
N ASN A 37 -14.09 3.35 -5.00
CA ASN A 37 -13.66 3.43 -6.41
C ASN A 37 -13.15 4.81 -6.85
N VAL A 38 -13.02 5.76 -5.93
CA VAL A 38 -12.50 7.11 -6.21
C VAL A 38 -11.39 7.45 -5.22
N LYS A 39 -11.69 8.15 -4.11
CA LYS A 39 -10.67 8.68 -3.19
C LYS A 39 -9.79 7.59 -2.57
N SER A 40 -10.38 6.49 -2.09
CA SER A 40 -9.63 5.37 -1.53
C SER A 40 -8.79 4.64 -2.58
N LEU A 41 -9.29 4.51 -3.83
CA LEU A 41 -8.53 3.93 -4.93
C LEU A 41 -7.32 4.80 -5.31
N MET A 42 -7.53 6.12 -5.43
CA MET A 42 -6.46 7.08 -5.68
C MET A 42 -5.40 7.04 -4.58
N ALA A 43 -5.84 7.06 -3.30
CA ALA A 43 -4.94 7.00 -2.14
C ALA A 43 -4.10 5.71 -2.13
N ALA A 44 -4.74 4.54 -2.29
CA ALA A 44 -4.06 3.26 -2.34
C ALA A 44 -3.06 3.18 -3.50
N SER A 45 -3.44 3.70 -4.67
CA SER A 45 -2.56 3.75 -5.84
C SER A 45 -1.31 4.58 -5.60
N TYR A 46 -1.46 5.80 -5.09
CA TYR A 46 -0.33 6.69 -4.81
C TYR A 46 0.54 6.16 -3.66
N PHE A 47 -0.08 5.55 -2.64
CA PHE A 47 0.64 4.91 -1.56
C PHE A 47 1.52 3.77 -2.08
N ASN A 48 0.97 2.89 -2.89
CA ASN A 48 1.71 1.76 -3.46
C ASN A 48 2.85 2.22 -4.37
N GLN A 49 2.63 3.26 -5.20
CA GLN A 49 3.69 3.85 -6.00
C GLN A 49 4.82 4.39 -5.13
N LEU A 50 4.49 5.17 -4.10
CA LEU A 50 5.49 5.81 -3.23
C LEU A 50 6.23 4.79 -2.37
N ALA A 51 5.53 3.79 -1.81
CA ALA A 51 6.14 2.70 -1.05
C ALA A 51 7.12 1.91 -1.91
N ALA A 52 6.73 1.57 -3.15
CA ALA A 52 7.60 0.88 -4.10
C ALA A 52 8.84 1.72 -4.48
N GLN A 53 8.66 3.02 -4.76
CA GLN A 53 9.76 3.93 -5.06
C GLN A 53 10.76 4.05 -3.92
N ARG A 54 10.30 3.95 -2.67
CA ARG A 54 11.13 4.02 -1.46
C ARG A 54 11.64 2.65 -0.99
N GLY A 55 11.24 1.56 -1.64
CA GLY A 55 11.62 0.19 -1.25
C GLY A 55 11.08 -0.23 0.12
N LEU A 56 9.89 0.27 0.49
CA LEU A 56 9.29 0.03 1.81
C LEU A 56 8.33 -1.18 1.78
N PRO A 57 8.29 -2.00 2.85
CA PRO A 57 7.48 -3.21 2.91
C PRO A 57 6.02 -2.92 3.27
N PHE A 58 5.40 -2.02 2.54
CA PHE A 58 3.99 -1.67 2.71
C PHE A 58 3.19 -1.92 1.45
N HIS A 59 1.93 -2.32 1.61
CA HIS A 59 0.96 -2.46 0.54
C HIS A 59 -0.38 -1.88 0.97
N ALA A 60 -0.99 -1.10 0.11
CA ALA A 60 -2.30 -0.51 0.37
C ALA A 60 -3.39 -1.14 -0.48
N VAL A 61 -4.57 -1.28 0.11
CA VAL A 61 -5.80 -1.71 -0.57
C VAL A 61 -6.88 -0.66 -0.45
N SER A 62 -7.76 -0.60 -1.45
CA SER A 62 -8.94 0.26 -1.48
C SER A 62 -10.20 -0.51 -1.14
N ARG A 63 -11.06 0.09 -0.30
CA ARG A 63 -12.36 -0.46 0.10
C ARG A 63 -13.42 0.63 0.12
N GLY A 64 -14.68 0.21 0.00
CA GLY A 64 -15.86 1.05 0.18
C GLY A 64 -16.59 0.76 1.48
N SER A 65 -17.08 1.77 2.17
CA SER A 65 -18.01 1.57 3.29
C SER A 65 -19.39 1.14 2.80
N ALA A 66 -19.83 1.66 1.64
CA ALA A 66 -21.09 1.35 0.98
C ALA A 66 -20.93 1.37 -0.55
N PRO A 67 -20.20 0.41 -1.17
CA PRO A 67 -20.04 0.39 -2.61
C PRO A 67 -21.39 0.21 -3.33
N ASP A 68 -21.64 1.04 -4.33
CA ASP A 68 -22.84 1.05 -5.16
C ASP A 68 -22.56 0.81 -6.66
N SER A 69 -21.30 0.61 -7.01
CA SER A 69 -20.82 0.39 -8.37
C SER A 69 -19.79 -0.73 -8.40
N THR A 70 -19.72 -1.43 -9.52
CA THR A 70 -18.71 -2.46 -9.82
C THR A 70 -17.54 -1.92 -10.64
N THR A 71 -17.56 -0.64 -11.01
CA THR A 71 -16.58 -0.02 -11.91
C THR A 71 -16.02 1.28 -11.34
N VAL A 72 -14.87 1.67 -11.88
CA VAL A 72 -14.25 2.98 -11.60
C VAL A 72 -14.80 4.02 -12.57
N PRO A 73 -15.15 5.25 -12.13
CA PRO A 73 -15.56 6.32 -13.02
C PRO A 73 -14.48 6.64 -14.07
N LYS A 74 -14.88 6.80 -15.33
CA LYS A 74 -13.95 7.05 -16.46
C LYS A 74 -12.95 8.20 -16.22
N PRO A 75 -13.34 9.36 -15.65
CA PRO A 75 -12.38 10.42 -15.36
C PRO A 75 -11.28 10.00 -14.37
N ILE A 76 -11.62 9.13 -13.40
CA ILE A 76 -10.66 8.60 -12.42
C ILE A 76 -9.71 7.61 -13.09
N VAL A 77 -10.22 6.72 -13.94
CA VAL A 77 -9.39 5.82 -14.76
C VAL A 77 -8.39 6.61 -15.59
N ALA A 78 -8.88 7.64 -16.31
CA ALA A 78 -8.04 8.48 -17.17
C ALA A 78 -6.96 9.25 -16.37
N GLY A 79 -7.34 9.81 -15.20
CA GLY A 79 -6.41 10.52 -14.32
C GLY A 79 -5.33 9.60 -13.74
N LEU A 80 -5.72 8.44 -13.22
CA LEU A 80 -4.77 7.45 -12.69
C LEU A 80 -3.85 6.91 -13.78
N HIS A 81 -4.38 6.63 -14.97
CA HIS A 81 -3.57 6.21 -16.11
C HIS A 81 -2.51 7.28 -16.49
N ALA A 82 -2.90 8.56 -16.51
CA ALA A 82 -1.97 9.66 -16.74
C ALA A 82 -0.89 9.77 -15.65
N ASP A 83 -1.18 9.33 -14.43
CA ASP A 83 -0.24 9.24 -13.30
C ASP A 83 0.57 7.91 -13.31
N GLY A 84 0.42 7.08 -14.34
CA GLY A 84 1.15 5.81 -14.49
C GLY A 84 0.57 4.65 -13.68
N VAL A 85 -0.72 4.72 -13.31
CA VAL A 85 -1.42 3.65 -12.58
C VAL A 85 -2.46 3.01 -13.50
N ASP A 86 -2.35 1.70 -13.69
CA ASP A 86 -3.38 0.91 -14.36
C ASP A 86 -4.38 0.37 -13.33
N VAL A 87 -5.65 0.66 -13.55
CA VAL A 87 -6.79 0.22 -12.72
C VAL A 87 -7.85 -0.52 -13.54
N SER A 88 -7.49 -1.02 -14.73
CA SER A 88 -8.42 -1.69 -15.65
C SER A 88 -9.10 -2.92 -15.03
N ASP A 89 -8.38 -3.66 -14.19
CA ASP A 89 -8.86 -4.88 -13.51
C ASP A 89 -9.36 -4.60 -12.08
N PHE A 90 -9.43 -3.34 -11.69
CA PHE A 90 -9.88 -3.00 -10.34
C PHE A 90 -11.41 -3.08 -10.22
N HIS A 91 -11.86 -3.80 -9.19
CA HIS A 91 -13.27 -3.88 -8.80
C HIS A 91 -13.47 -3.38 -7.38
N PRO A 92 -14.35 -2.39 -7.15
CA PRO A 92 -14.68 -1.93 -5.79
C PRO A 92 -15.22 -3.06 -4.93
N SER A 93 -14.78 -3.13 -3.69
CA SER A 93 -15.26 -4.11 -2.72
C SER A 93 -15.56 -3.45 -1.38
N LYS A 94 -16.51 -4.02 -0.64
CA LYS A 94 -16.89 -3.54 0.67
C LYS A 94 -15.81 -3.87 1.68
N VAL A 95 -15.55 -2.93 2.61
CA VAL A 95 -14.67 -3.17 3.74
C VAL A 95 -15.26 -4.25 4.66
N ALA A 96 -14.42 -5.19 5.07
CA ALA A 96 -14.77 -6.28 5.99
C ALA A 96 -13.86 -6.26 7.22
N ALA A 97 -14.27 -6.95 8.29
CA ALA A 97 -13.47 -7.07 9.50
C ALA A 97 -12.06 -7.63 9.22
N ALA A 98 -11.95 -8.61 8.31
CA ALA A 98 -10.67 -9.18 7.92
C ALA A 98 -9.71 -8.18 7.26
N ASP A 99 -10.22 -7.12 6.61
CA ASP A 99 -9.37 -6.08 6.03
C ASP A 99 -8.66 -5.24 7.09
N VAL A 100 -9.26 -5.08 8.27
CA VAL A 100 -8.83 -4.12 9.30
C VAL A 100 -8.10 -4.75 10.48
N VAL A 101 -8.33 -6.05 10.75
CA VAL A 101 -7.77 -6.74 11.93
C VAL A 101 -6.25 -6.71 11.99
N ASP A 102 -5.58 -6.93 10.85
CA ASP A 102 -4.12 -6.99 10.76
C ASP A 102 -3.54 -5.77 10.01
N ALA A 103 -4.36 -4.74 9.77
CA ALA A 103 -3.89 -3.55 9.07
C ALA A 103 -2.94 -2.72 9.95
N ALA A 104 -1.80 -2.33 9.40
CA ALA A 104 -0.90 -1.38 10.06
C ALA A 104 -1.57 -0.01 10.25
N ARG A 105 -2.47 0.36 9.32
CA ARG A 105 -3.29 1.57 9.42
C ARG A 105 -4.56 1.41 8.60
N VAL A 106 -5.67 1.93 9.12
CA VAL A 106 -6.92 2.11 8.39
C VAL A 106 -7.14 3.61 8.22
N VAL A 107 -7.37 4.05 6.98
CA VAL A 107 -7.59 5.46 6.67
C VAL A 107 -8.98 5.63 6.08
N THR A 108 -9.84 6.38 6.74
CA THR A 108 -11.16 6.76 6.20
C THR A 108 -11.07 8.12 5.51
N ILE A 109 -11.70 8.25 4.33
CA ILE A 109 -11.64 9.47 3.52
C ILE A 109 -13.05 10.00 3.26
N GLY A 110 -13.50 10.92 4.13
CA GLY A 110 -14.84 11.49 4.09
C GLY A 110 -15.95 10.46 4.28
N THR A 111 -15.69 9.43 5.09
CA THR A 111 -16.66 8.39 5.49
C THR A 111 -16.27 7.80 6.84
N GLU A 112 -17.16 7.03 7.43
CA GLU A 112 -16.87 6.26 8.64
C GLU A 112 -16.76 4.77 8.34
N LEU A 113 -16.06 4.04 9.23
CA LEU A 113 -16.07 2.59 9.16
C LEU A 113 -17.43 2.06 9.57
N PRO A 114 -18.02 1.12 8.81
CA PRO A 114 -19.23 0.45 9.24
C PRO A 114 -18.97 -0.43 10.47
N ALA A 115 -19.98 -0.60 11.31
CA ALA A 115 -19.86 -1.33 12.59
C ALA A 115 -19.29 -2.76 12.44
N ASN A 116 -19.54 -3.42 11.31
CA ASN A 116 -19.00 -4.75 11.01
C ASN A 116 -17.51 -4.78 10.60
N ALA A 117 -16.89 -3.62 10.47
CA ALA A 117 -15.47 -3.44 10.18
C ALA A 117 -14.83 -2.46 11.18
N ALA A 118 -15.33 -2.42 12.42
CA ALA A 118 -14.76 -1.59 13.46
C ALA A 118 -13.31 -2.01 13.76
N ALA A 119 -12.41 -1.03 13.80
CA ALA A 119 -11.03 -1.19 14.20
C ALA A 119 -10.78 -0.43 15.50
N GLU A 120 -9.67 -0.73 16.19
CA GLU A 120 -9.26 0.06 17.34
C GLU A 120 -8.99 1.51 16.91
N GLU A 121 -9.43 2.50 17.69
CA GLU A 121 -9.30 3.91 17.35
C GLU A 121 -7.85 4.36 17.09
N THR A 122 -6.89 3.73 17.75
CA THR A 122 -5.46 4.02 17.58
C THR A 122 -4.92 3.68 16.20
N HIS A 123 -5.61 2.82 15.47
CA HIS A 123 -5.22 2.39 14.12
C HIS A 123 -6.04 3.06 13.01
N VAL A 124 -7.01 3.91 13.37
CA VAL A 124 -7.85 4.62 12.40
C VAL A 124 -7.41 6.07 12.27
N GLU A 125 -7.14 6.48 11.05
CA GLU A 125 -6.87 7.87 10.67
C GLU A 125 -7.98 8.41 9.79
N ARG A 126 -8.36 9.68 9.94
CA ARG A 126 -9.44 10.32 9.19
C ARG A 126 -8.89 11.43 8.31
N TRP A 127 -9.23 11.39 7.03
CA TRP A 127 -8.91 12.42 6.04
C TRP A 127 -10.20 13.05 5.52
N ASP A 128 -10.76 13.95 6.29
CA ASP A 128 -12.05 14.59 5.97
C ASP A 128 -11.87 15.86 5.10
N ASP A 129 -10.63 16.35 4.96
CA ASP A 129 -10.24 17.54 4.19
C ASP A 129 -9.93 17.27 2.72
N VAL A 130 -9.97 16.00 2.28
CA VAL A 130 -9.72 15.64 0.87
C VAL A 130 -10.88 16.11 -0.01
N PRO A 131 -10.63 17.04 -0.97
CA PRO A 131 -11.69 17.59 -1.80
C PRO A 131 -12.33 16.51 -2.70
N PRO A 132 -13.59 16.69 -3.14
CA PRO A 132 -14.24 15.77 -4.06
C PRO A 132 -13.52 15.72 -5.41
N ALA A 133 -13.12 14.52 -5.86
CA ALA A 133 -12.47 14.33 -7.16
C ALA A 133 -13.42 14.61 -8.34
N SER A 134 -14.74 14.55 -8.10
CA SER A 134 -15.77 14.96 -9.09
C SER A 134 -15.76 16.46 -9.37
N THR A 135 -15.29 17.26 -8.42
CA THR A 135 -15.14 18.72 -8.60
C THR A 135 -13.79 19.05 -9.24
N SER A 136 -12.72 18.42 -8.74
CA SER A 136 -11.36 18.57 -9.29
C SER A 136 -10.52 17.35 -8.99
N TYR A 137 -10.20 16.59 -10.02
CA TYR A 137 -9.26 15.47 -9.91
C TYR A 137 -7.89 15.95 -9.40
N ASP A 138 -7.37 17.05 -9.94
CA ASP A 138 -6.05 17.58 -9.59
C ASP A 138 -5.97 18.05 -8.13
N ALA A 139 -7.03 18.67 -7.61
CA ALA A 139 -7.08 19.07 -6.21
C ALA A 139 -7.11 17.86 -5.28
N ALA A 140 -7.95 16.86 -5.58
CA ALA A 140 -8.00 15.61 -4.84
C ALA A 140 -6.67 14.85 -4.90
N ARG A 141 -6.06 14.76 -6.09
CA ARG A 141 -4.75 14.15 -6.31
C ARG A 141 -3.66 14.80 -5.46
N SER A 142 -3.58 16.12 -5.48
CA SER A 142 -2.56 16.86 -4.74
C SER A 142 -2.71 16.67 -3.23
N SER A 143 -3.94 16.76 -2.71
CA SER A 143 -4.25 16.50 -1.30
C SER A 143 -3.89 15.07 -0.91
N LEU A 144 -4.32 14.06 -1.67
CA LEU A 144 -4.05 12.65 -1.39
C LEU A 144 -2.56 12.32 -1.43
N LYS A 145 -1.80 12.88 -2.40
CA LYS A 145 -0.34 12.67 -2.45
C LYS A 145 0.38 13.26 -1.24
N ALA A 146 -0.05 14.40 -0.74
CA ALA A 146 0.51 15.00 0.49
C ALA A 146 0.23 14.11 1.71
N HIS A 147 -1.03 13.74 1.94
CA HIS A 147 -1.41 12.84 3.03
C HIS A 147 -0.70 11.48 2.99
N VAL A 148 -0.59 10.90 1.81
CA VAL A 148 0.10 9.61 1.59
C VAL A 148 1.58 9.71 1.96
N ALA A 149 2.26 10.79 1.57
CA ALA A 149 3.67 11.00 1.90
C ALA A 149 3.87 11.10 3.42
N GLU A 150 3.05 11.91 4.10
CA GLU A 150 3.09 12.07 5.55
C GLU A 150 2.77 10.77 6.30
N LEU A 151 1.75 10.03 5.84
CA LEU A 151 1.40 8.74 6.42
C LEU A 151 2.57 7.75 6.30
N LEU A 152 3.18 7.65 5.12
CA LEU A 152 4.28 6.74 4.90
C LEU A 152 5.51 7.10 5.73
N ASP A 153 5.79 8.40 5.90
CA ASP A 153 6.86 8.89 6.78
C ASP A 153 6.63 8.48 8.25
N ARG A 154 5.37 8.60 8.75
CA ARG A 154 5.02 8.15 10.11
C ARG A 154 5.15 6.64 10.27
N LEU A 155 4.61 5.86 9.34
CA LEU A 155 4.67 4.39 9.38
C LEU A 155 6.09 3.83 9.33
N THR A 156 7.03 4.58 8.77
CA THR A 156 8.45 4.18 8.74
C THR A 156 9.22 4.58 9.99
N ALA A 157 8.67 5.47 10.80
CA ALA A 157 9.26 5.90 12.08
C ALA A 157 8.77 5.05 13.29
N GLU A 158 7.71 4.24 13.10
CA GLU A 158 7.16 3.30 14.10
C GLU A 158 7.94 1.97 14.08
#